data_0b55413147c2f69f3e114e11795e2602
#
_entry.id   0b55413147c2f69f3e114e11795e2602
#
_cell.length_a   1.000
_cell.length_b   1.000
_cell.length_c   1.000
_cell.angle_alpha   90.00
_cell.angle_beta   90.00
_cell.angle_gamma   90.00
#
_symmetry.space_group_name_H-M   'P 1'
#
loop_
_entity.id
_entity.type
_entity.pdbx_description
1 polymer ?
#
loop_
_entity_poly.entity_id
_entity_poly.type
_entity_poly.pdbx_seq_one_letter_code
_entity_poly.pdbx_strand_id
1 'polypeptide(L)' 'MSKHQEILDYLEKLAIGKRVSVRSISNHLHVSDGTAYRAIKEAENRGIVETKPRSGTVRIEKKNRVR' A
#
# COMPACT_ATOMS: atom_id res chain seq x y z
N MET A 1 -14.60 6.49 -8.96
CA MET A 1 -13.77 6.17 -7.80
C MET A 1 -12.46 6.91 -7.88
N SER A 2 -11.92 7.29 -6.73
CA SER A 2 -10.64 7.99 -6.73
C SER A 2 -9.49 7.00 -6.94
N LYS A 3 -8.40 7.51 -7.50
CA LYS A 3 -7.21 6.68 -7.67
C LYS A 3 -6.68 6.20 -6.33
N HIS A 4 -6.81 7.04 -5.31
CA HIS A 4 -6.38 6.68 -3.96
C HIS A 4 -7.09 5.41 -3.47
N GLN A 5 -8.40 5.35 -3.65
CA GLN A 5 -9.18 4.19 -3.23
C GLN A 5 -8.83 2.96 -4.05
N GLU A 6 -8.60 3.13 -5.35
CA GLU A 6 -8.17 2.02 -6.20
C GLU A 6 -6.87 1.40 -5.71
N ILE A 7 -5.93 2.24 -5.28
CA ILE A 7 -4.65 1.75 -4.77
C ILE A 7 -4.87 0.98 -3.47
N LEU A 8 -5.70 1.49 -2.58
CA LEU A 8 -5.98 0.81 -1.33
C LEU A 8 -6.62 -0.56 -1.58
N ASP A 9 -7.57 -0.62 -2.52
CA ASP A 9 -8.20 -1.89 -2.88
C ASP A 9 -7.19 -2.87 -3.46
N TYR A 10 -6.30 -2.37 -4.32
CA TYR A 10 -5.24 -3.19 -4.89
C TYR A 10 -4.34 -3.78 -3.81
N LEU A 11 -3.94 -2.94 -2.84
CA LEU A 11 -3.07 -3.40 -1.76
C LEU A 11 -3.74 -4.46 -0.91
N GLU A 12 -5.03 -4.32 -0.65
CA GLU A 12 -5.75 -5.30 0.15
C GLU A 12 -5.87 -6.65 -0.54
N LYS A 13 -5.79 -6.67 -1.85
CA LYS A 13 -5.89 -7.91 -2.63
C LYS A 13 -4.56 -8.62 -2.78
N LEU A 14 -3.46 -7.99 -2.40
CA LEU A 14 -2.15 -8.62 -2.52
C LEU A 14 -1.99 -9.75 -1.52
N ALA A 15 -1.22 -10.75 -1.91
CA ALA A 15 -0.88 -11.84 -1.00
C ALA A 15 -0.02 -11.30 0.15
N ILE A 16 -0.23 -11.86 1.34
CA ILE A 16 0.56 -11.47 2.50
C ILE A 16 2.03 -11.79 2.23
N GLY A 17 2.90 -10.83 2.53
CA GLY A 17 4.33 -10.96 2.26
C GLY A 17 4.76 -10.40 0.92
N LYS A 18 3.82 -10.00 0.08
CA LYS A 18 4.14 -9.42 -1.23
C LYS A 18 4.73 -8.03 -1.03
N ARG A 19 5.84 -7.77 -1.70
CA ARG A 19 6.48 -6.45 -1.66
C ARG A 19 5.87 -5.52 -2.70
N VAL A 20 5.78 -4.26 -2.34
CA VAL A 20 5.33 -3.22 -3.27
C VAL A 20 6.22 -2.01 -3.11
N SER A 21 6.20 -1.13 -4.12
CA SER A 21 6.92 0.12 -4.05
C SER A 21 6.05 1.20 -4.68
N VAL A 22 6.38 2.45 -4.39
CA VAL A 22 5.68 3.58 -4.99
C VAL A 22 5.72 3.46 -6.51
N ARG A 23 6.91 3.18 -7.05
CA ARG A 23 7.08 3.10 -8.50
C ARG A 23 6.29 1.94 -9.09
N SER A 24 6.30 0.79 -8.43
CA SER A 24 5.57 -0.36 -8.92
C SER A 24 4.07 -0.07 -8.97
N ILE A 25 3.55 0.58 -7.96
CA ILE A 25 2.14 0.95 -7.92
C ILE A 25 1.82 2.00 -8.98
N SER A 26 2.67 3.02 -9.10
CA SER A 26 2.41 4.07 -10.09
C SER A 26 2.41 3.51 -11.50
N ASN A 27 3.32 2.59 -11.80
CA ASN A 27 3.36 1.97 -13.12
C ASN A 27 2.17 1.04 -13.36
N HIS A 28 1.80 0.25 -12.36
CA HIS A 28 0.74 -0.75 -12.52
C HIS A 28 -0.63 -0.10 -12.64
N LEU A 29 -0.87 0.95 -11.89
CA LEU A 29 -2.18 1.59 -11.84
C LEU A 29 -2.24 2.91 -12.60
N HIS A 30 -1.14 3.30 -13.23
CA HIS A 30 -1.06 4.54 -14.01
C HIS A 30 -1.44 5.76 -13.18
N VAL A 31 -0.82 5.88 -12.01
CA VAL A 31 -1.01 7.02 -11.12
C VAL A 31 0.31 7.70 -10.88
N SER A 32 0.28 8.93 -10.39
CA SER A 32 1.50 9.65 -10.07
C SER A 32 2.16 9.04 -8.82
N ASP A 33 3.48 9.24 -8.70
CA ASP A 33 4.21 8.76 -7.53
C ASP A 33 3.65 9.36 -6.25
N GLY A 34 3.25 10.64 -6.28
CA GLY A 34 2.67 11.29 -5.11
C GLY A 34 1.38 10.61 -4.66
N THR A 35 0.53 10.27 -5.62
CA THR A 35 -0.72 9.58 -5.31
C THR A 35 -0.44 8.20 -4.73
N ALA A 36 0.50 7.46 -5.32
CA ALA A 36 0.87 6.15 -4.83
C ALA A 36 1.46 6.24 -3.41
N TYR A 37 2.31 7.23 -3.18
CA TYR A 37 2.92 7.40 -1.87
C TYR A 37 1.86 7.67 -0.78
N ARG A 38 0.93 8.56 -1.08
CA ARG A 38 -0.14 8.88 -0.12
C ARG A 38 -0.98 7.66 0.20
N ALA A 39 -1.29 6.86 -0.80
CA ALA A 39 -2.10 5.66 -0.58
C ALA A 39 -1.33 4.63 0.24
N ILE A 40 -0.03 4.50 0.02
CA ILE A 40 0.80 3.60 0.83
C ILE A 40 0.80 4.07 2.29
N LYS A 41 0.92 5.37 2.53
CA LYS A 41 0.87 5.90 3.89
C LYS A 41 -0.46 5.61 4.56
N GLU A 42 -1.54 5.76 3.82
CA GLU A 42 -2.86 5.44 4.35
C GLU A 42 -2.96 3.94 4.67
N ALA A 43 -2.44 3.11 3.78
CA ALA A 43 -2.46 1.66 4.01
C ALA A 43 -1.64 1.28 5.24
N GLU A 44 -0.52 1.97 5.48
CA GLU A 44 0.24 1.75 6.71
C GLU A 44 -0.60 2.09 7.95
N ASN A 45 -1.30 3.22 7.89
CA ASN A 45 -2.15 3.62 9.01
C ASN A 45 -3.26 2.62 9.26
N ARG A 46 -3.76 1.98 8.23
CA ARG A 46 -4.82 0.99 8.35
C ARG A 46 -4.29 -0.40 8.71
N GLY A 47 -2.97 -0.58 8.74
CA GLY A 47 -2.38 -1.87 9.06
C GLY A 47 -2.38 -2.86 7.92
N ILE A 48 -2.57 -2.40 6.69
CA ILE A 48 -2.60 -3.26 5.51
C ILE A 48 -1.19 -3.61 5.06
N VAL A 49 -0.28 -2.62 5.13
CA VAL A 49 1.11 -2.80 4.73
C VAL A 49 2.02 -2.26 5.82
N GLU A 50 3.28 -2.67 5.78
CA GLU A 50 4.29 -2.21 6.71
C GLU A 50 5.54 -1.87 5.91
N THR A 51 6.15 -0.72 6.20
CA THR A 51 7.40 -0.33 5.56
C THR A 51 8.56 -0.68 6.47
N LYS A 52 9.49 -1.46 5.96
CA LYS A 52 10.69 -1.88 6.69
C LYS A 52 11.92 -1.28 6.02
N PRO A 53 12.94 -0.89 6.83
CA PRO A 53 14.11 -0.21 6.25
C PRO A 53 14.83 -0.97 5.14
N ARG A 54 14.88 -2.29 5.21
CA ARG A 54 15.61 -3.08 4.22
C ARG A 54 14.71 -3.76 3.21
N SER A 55 13.47 -4.03 3.60
CA SER A 55 12.56 -4.80 2.76
C SER A 55 11.58 -3.94 1.98
N GLY A 56 11.51 -2.65 2.29
CA GLY A 56 10.56 -1.76 1.67
C GLY A 56 9.16 -2.01 2.21
N THR A 57 8.16 -1.72 1.40
CA THR A 57 6.76 -1.87 1.81
C THR A 57 6.28 -3.27 1.50
N VAL A 58 5.72 -3.93 2.51
CA VAL A 58 5.30 -5.33 2.42
C VAL A 58 3.86 -5.45 2.87
N ARG A 59 3.07 -6.23 2.13
CA ARG A 59 1.69 -6.53 2.52
C ARG A 59 1.72 -7.42 3.76
N ILE A 60 1.01 -6.99 4.81
CA ILE A 60 0.94 -7.75 6.05
C ILE A 60 -0.51 -8.12 6.33
N GLU A 61 -0.70 -9.05 7.23
CA GLU A 61 -2.03 -9.38 7.69
C GLU A 61 -2.60 -8.15 8.40
N LYS A 62 -3.80 -7.76 7.98
CA LYS A 62 -4.39 -6.53 8.48
C LYS A 62 -4.53 -6.58 9.99
N LYS A 63 -3.99 -5.56 10.66
CA LYS A 63 -4.04 -5.48 12.11
C LYS A 63 -5.21 -4.60 12.53
N ASN A 64 -5.93 -5.08 13.53
CA ASN A 64 -6.93 -4.25 14.18
C ASN A 64 -6.22 -3.32 15.12
N ARG A 65 -6.34 -2.04 14.87
CA ARG A 65 -5.79 -1.06 15.78
C ARG A 65 -6.87 -0.68 16.77
N VAL A 66 -6.73 -1.18 17.96
CA VAL A 66 -7.64 -0.85 19.03
C VAL A 66 -7.04 0.30 19.81
N ARG A 67 -7.84 1.30 20.04
CA ARG A 67 -7.38 2.46 20.74
C ARG A 67 -8.03 2.57 22.09
#